data_d3d0cf7e1fd1349e53e02a1bb43b3163
#
_entry.id   d3d0cf7e1fd1349e53e02a1bb43b3163
#
_cell.length_a   1.000
_cell.length_b   1.000
_cell.length_c   1.000
_cell.angle_alpha   90.00
_cell.angle_beta   90.00
_cell.angle_gamma   90.00
#
_symmetry.space_group_name_H-M   'P 1'
#
loop_
_entity.id
_entity.type
_entity.pdbx_description
1 polymer ?
#
loop_
_entity_poly.entity_id
_entity_poly.type
_entity_poly.pdbx_seq_one_letter_code
_entity_poly.pdbx_strand_id
1 'polypeptide(L)'
;MARGEIGFVGLGIMGKPMARNLMKADYKVTVYDIVAEAVEELASEGATPASSAAEVASKVPLIITMVPDSPQSEAAIMGPGGVLEGASKGDTVIDMSSIAPSSSQKIASACEALGVNFLDAPVSGGETGAIEGTLAVMVGGQKEIFDSNFDMLSTMSGSIVLCGGYGAGNTTKLANQIIVAGNIAALGEAMVLARKSGIDPQVVFDAIKGGLAGSTVMNTKGPMMIEGNFDPGFRIVLHQKDLHNAILTGKEVGVPLVITSLVQQMLGSLINEGKGNSDHSAIANFMEDMAGVSISGK
;
A
#
# COMPACT_ATOMS: atom_id res chain seq x y z
N MET A 1 -10.38 -19.80 -22.88
CA MET A 1 -10.79 -20.55 -21.67
C MET A 1 -10.31 -19.72 -20.48
N ALA A 2 -11.09 -19.61 -19.41
CA ALA A 2 -10.68 -18.87 -18.21
C ALA A 2 -9.36 -19.42 -17.66
N ARG A 3 -8.46 -18.53 -17.19
CA ARG A 3 -7.14 -18.91 -16.63
C ARG A 3 -7.23 -19.55 -15.24
N GLY A 4 -8.36 -19.39 -14.53
CA GLY A 4 -8.58 -19.90 -13.18
C GLY A 4 -9.63 -19.11 -12.43
N GLU A 5 -9.87 -19.48 -11.18
CA GLU A 5 -10.83 -18.83 -10.28
C GLU A 5 -10.06 -18.23 -9.11
N ILE A 6 -10.33 -16.96 -8.78
CA ILE A 6 -9.62 -16.18 -7.76
C ILE A 6 -10.66 -15.47 -6.88
N GLY A 7 -10.44 -15.48 -5.58
CA GLY A 7 -11.16 -14.68 -4.61
C GLY A 7 -10.45 -13.34 -4.38
N PHE A 8 -11.21 -12.28 -4.24
CA PHE A 8 -10.66 -10.96 -3.90
C PHE A 8 -11.46 -10.32 -2.77
N VAL A 9 -10.79 -10.07 -1.65
CA VAL A 9 -11.38 -9.50 -0.44
C VAL A 9 -10.77 -8.12 -0.17
N GLY A 10 -11.63 -7.10 -0.11
CA GLY A 10 -11.21 -5.71 0.04
C GLY A 10 -11.18 -4.98 -1.31
N LEU A 11 -12.24 -4.20 -1.57
CA LEU A 11 -12.50 -3.52 -2.84
C LEU A 11 -12.41 -1.99 -2.70
N GLY A 12 -11.43 -1.54 -1.91
CA GLY A 12 -11.12 -0.13 -1.79
C GLY A 12 -10.45 0.45 -3.05
N ILE A 13 -9.83 1.62 -2.90
CA ILE A 13 -9.17 2.37 -4.00
C ILE A 13 -8.10 1.54 -4.73
N MET A 14 -7.44 0.62 -4.03
CA MET A 14 -6.45 -0.29 -4.62
C MET A 14 -7.11 -1.59 -5.11
N GLY A 15 -7.97 -2.20 -4.31
CA GLY A 15 -8.51 -3.55 -4.59
C GLY A 15 -9.39 -3.59 -5.82
N LYS A 16 -10.27 -2.62 -6.05
CA LYS A 16 -11.11 -2.58 -7.26
C LYS A 16 -10.32 -2.62 -8.56
N PRO A 17 -9.34 -1.71 -8.81
CA PRO A 17 -8.55 -1.77 -10.04
C PRO A 17 -7.71 -3.05 -10.15
N MET A 18 -7.20 -3.60 -9.04
CA MET A 18 -6.48 -4.87 -9.05
C MET A 18 -7.38 -6.04 -9.46
N ALA A 19 -8.59 -6.13 -8.91
CA ALA A 19 -9.59 -7.13 -9.29
C ALA A 19 -9.98 -7.00 -10.77
N ARG A 20 -10.15 -5.77 -11.28
CA ARG A 20 -10.41 -5.52 -12.71
C ARG A 20 -9.27 -6.01 -13.61
N ASN A 21 -8.01 -5.84 -13.19
CA ASN A 21 -6.87 -6.35 -13.97
C ASN A 21 -6.85 -7.88 -14.03
N LEU A 22 -7.24 -8.57 -12.95
CA LEU A 22 -7.44 -10.03 -12.98
C LEU A 22 -8.56 -10.44 -13.94
N MET A 23 -9.71 -9.74 -13.92
CA MET A 23 -10.81 -10.00 -14.83
C MET A 23 -10.41 -9.77 -16.30
N LYS A 24 -9.68 -8.67 -16.59
CA LYS A 24 -9.12 -8.38 -17.91
C LYS A 24 -8.14 -9.46 -18.40
N ALA A 25 -7.48 -10.15 -17.48
CA ALA A 25 -6.57 -11.27 -17.77
C ALA A 25 -7.29 -12.63 -17.85
N ASP A 26 -8.61 -12.65 -18.01
CA ASP A 26 -9.47 -13.84 -18.14
C ASP A 26 -9.57 -14.72 -16.87
N TYR A 27 -9.30 -14.18 -15.66
CA TYR A 27 -9.65 -14.86 -14.41
C TYR A 27 -11.12 -14.64 -14.07
N LYS A 28 -11.77 -15.67 -13.54
CA LYS A 28 -13.07 -15.52 -12.87
C LYS A 28 -12.83 -15.05 -11.45
N VAL A 29 -13.36 -13.89 -11.09
CA VAL A 29 -13.10 -13.26 -9.79
C VAL A 29 -14.35 -13.30 -8.93
N THR A 30 -14.25 -13.93 -7.74
CA THR A 30 -15.27 -13.87 -6.69
C THR A 30 -14.87 -12.78 -5.71
N VAL A 31 -15.77 -11.82 -5.43
CA VAL A 31 -15.43 -10.60 -4.69
C VAL A 31 -16.24 -10.44 -3.41
N TYR A 32 -15.59 -9.85 -2.40
CA TYR A 32 -16.23 -9.45 -1.16
C TYR A 32 -15.60 -8.17 -0.59
N ASP A 33 -16.44 -7.30 -0.08
CA ASP A 33 -16.07 -6.16 0.75
C ASP A 33 -17.14 -5.93 1.81
N ILE A 34 -16.81 -5.26 2.90
CA ILE A 34 -17.79 -4.82 3.92
C ILE A 34 -18.69 -3.69 3.38
N VAL A 35 -18.29 -3.01 2.30
CA VAL A 35 -19.05 -1.98 1.59
C VAL A 35 -19.77 -2.63 0.42
N ALA A 36 -21.08 -2.83 0.55
CA ALA A 36 -21.90 -3.55 -0.43
C ALA A 36 -21.85 -2.92 -1.83
N GLU A 37 -21.83 -1.58 -1.91
CA GLU A 37 -21.77 -0.85 -3.17
C GLU A 37 -20.50 -1.17 -3.99
N ALA A 38 -19.38 -1.44 -3.31
CA ALA A 38 -18.14 -1.84 -3.98
C ALA A 38 -18.24 -3.24 -4.60
N VAL A 39 -18.97 -4.13 -3.94
CA VAL A 39 -19.26 -5.50 -4.45
C VAL A 39 -20.20 -5.42 -5.64
N GLU A 40 -21.29 -4.65 -5.54
CA GLU A 40 -22.29 -4.47 -6.60
C GLU A 40 -21.66 -3.85 -7.87
N GLU A 41 -20.77 -2.88 -7.70
CA GLU A 41 -20.03 -2.26 -8.80
C GLU A 41 -19.26 -3.32 -9.62
N LEU A 42 -18.44 -4.14 -8.98
CA LEU A 42 -17.66 -5.17 -9.69
C LEU A 42 -18.53 -6.33 -10.19
N ALA A 43 -19.61 -6.66 -9.47
CA ALA A 43 -20.57 -7.66 -9.95
C ALA A 43 -21.24 -7.22 -11.26
N SER A 44 -21.54 -5.93 -11.41
CA SER A 44 -22.08 -5.39 -12.66
C SER A 44 -21.09 -5.49 -13.83
N GLU A 45 -19.79 -5.59 -13.54
CA GLU A 45 -18.70 -5.75 -14.50
C GLU A 45 -18.35 -7.24 -14.78
N GLY A 46 -19.01 -8.18 -14.09
CA GLY A 46 -18.87 -9.63 -14.33
C GLY A 46 -18.16 -10.41 -13.22
N ALA A 47 -17.82 -9.78 -12.07
CA ALA A 47 -17.35 -10.51 -10.90
C ALA A 47 -18.50 -11.28 -10.23
N THR A 48 -18.17 -12.36 -9.52
CA THR A 48 -19.17 -13.12 -8.73
C THR A 48 -19.20 -12.54 -7.30
N PRO A 49 -20.35 -12.03 -6.82
CA PRO A 49 -20.44 -11.52 -5.45
C PRO A 49 -20.45 -12.65 -4.43
N ALA A 50 -19.90 -12.37 -3.25
CA ALA A 50 -20.00 -13.21 -2.05
C ALA A 50 -20.46 -12.38 -0.85
N SER A 51 -21.01 -13.03 0.17
CA SER A 51 -21.55 -12.40 1.39
C SER A 51 -20.54 -12.32 2.54
N SER A 52 -19.41 -13.02 2.42
CA SER A 52 -18.31 -13.02 3.41
C SER A 52 -16.99 -13.46 2.79
N ALA A 53 -15.88 -13.19 3.48
CA ALA A 53 -14.57 -13.69 3.08
C ALA A 53 -14.50 -15.23 3.13
N ALA A 54 -15.19 -15.86 4.07
CA ALA A 54 -15.32 -17.31 4.14
C ALA A 54 -16.04 -17.88 2.91
N GLU A 55 -17.13 -17.22 2.47
CA GLU A 55 -17.83 -17.65 1.25
C GLU A 55 -16.94 -17.50 0.02
N VAL A 56 -16.14 -16.44 -0.09
CA VAL A 56 -15.14 -16.31 -1.17
C VAL A 56 -14.22 -17.53 -1.15
N ALA A 57 -13.60 -17.82 -0.01
CA ALA A 57 -12.63 -18.90 0.12
C ALA A 57 -13.23 -20.29 -0.14
N SER A 58 -14.51 -20.52 0.21
CA SER A 58 -15.19 -21.79 -0.08
C SER A 58 -15.41 -22.06 -1.57
N LYS A 59 -15.29 -21.04 -2.43
CA LYS A 59 -15.56 -21.14 -3.87
C LYS A 59 -14.31 -21.24 -4.73
N VAL A 60 -13.14 -20.83 -4.21
CA VAL A 60 -11.93 -20.66 -5.03
C VAL A 60 -10.69 -21.10 -4.25
N PRO A 61 -9.66 -21.66 -4.92
CA PRO A 61 -8.44 -22.13 -4.25
C PRO A 61 -7.38 -21.04 -4.00
N LEU A 62 -7.56 -19.84 -4.55
CA LEU A 62 -6.63 -18.72 -4.42
C LEU A 62 -7.37 -17.45 -4.00
N ILE A 63 -7.01 -16.90 -2.86
CA ILE A 63 -7.66 -15.75 -2.27
C ILE A 63 -6.65 -14.61 -2.09
N ILE A 64 -6.99 -13.43 -2.60
CA ILE A 64 -6.24 -12.19 -2.40
C ILE A 64 -6.98 -11.32 -1.39
N THR A 65 -6.23 -10.75 -0.43
CA THR A 65 -6.75 -9.73 0.48
C THR A 65 -6.04 -8.40 0.25
N MET A 66 -6.80 -7.29 0.25
CA MET A 66 -6.28 -5.94 0.08
C MET A 66 -7.05 -4.96 0.97
N VAL A 67 -6.65 -4.85 2.22
CA VAL A 67 -7.35 -4.13 3.28
C VAL A 67 -6.44 -3.10 3.96
N PRO A 68 -6.97 -2.14 4.77
CA PRO A 68 -6.21 -0.97 5.20
C PRO A 68 -5.00 -1.23 6.09
N ASP A 69 -5.09 -2.14 7.09
CA ASP A 69 -4.06 -2.31 8.12
C ASP A 69 -4.11 -3.70 8.78
N SER A 70 -3.19 -3.96 9.70
CA SER A 70 -3.04 -5.24 10.43
C SER A 70 -4.33 -5.76 11.07
N PRO A 71 -5.12 -4.96 11.81
CA PRO A 71 -6.36 -5.46 12.41
C PRO A 71 -7.38 -5.93 11.36
N GLN A 72 -7.46 -5.24 10.21
CA GLN A 72 -8.37 -5.61 9.14
C GLN A 72 -7.90 -6.86 8.39
N SER A 73 -6.60 -7.02 8.13
CA SER A 73 -6.05 -8.25 7.54
C SER A 73 -6.25 -9.45 8.47
N GLU A 74 -5.96 -9.31 9.77
CA GLU A 74 -6.21 -10.36 10.75
C GLU A 74 -7.69 -10.73 10.82
N ALA A 75 -8.59 -9.76 10.85
CA ALA A 75 -10.03 -10.00 10.86
C ALA A 75 -10.52 -10.65 9.57
N ALA A 76 -10.09 -10.15 8.41
CA ALA A 76 -10.52 -10.68 7.10
C ALA A 76 -10.03 -12.12 6.87
N ILE A 77 -8.86 -12.47 7.39
CA ILE A 77 -8.28 -13.80 7.16
C ILE A 77 -8.64 -14.77 8.29
N MET A 78 -8.44 -14.37 9.55
CA MET A 78 -8.55 -15.27 10.73
C MET A 78 -9.79 -15.02 11.59
N GLY A 79 -10.49 -13.90 11.41
CA GLY A 79 -11.65 -13.54 12.22
C GLY A 79 -12.91 -14.34 11.87
N PRO A 80 -14.02 -14.14 12.63
CA PRO A 80 -15.28 -14.76 12.33
C PRO A 80 -15.79 -14.39 10.91
N GLY A 81 -16.15 -15.38 10.10
CA GLY A 81 -16.51 -15.22 8.69
C GLY A 81 -15.31 -14.89 7.78
N GLY A 82 -14.10 -15.03 8.29
CA GLY A 82 -12.85 -14.77 7.57
C GLY A 82 -12.46 -15.90 6.62
N VAL A 83 -11.42 -15.65 5.82
CA VAL A 83 -10.96 -16.57 4.76
C VAL A 83 -10.70 -17.98 5.28
N LEU A 84 -10.07 -18.13 6.46
CA LEU A 84 -9.69 -19.44 7.00
C LEU A 84 -10.88 -20.31 7.43
N GLU A 85 -12.08 -19.74 7.63
CA GLU A 85 -13.30 -20.54 7.88
C GLU A 85 -13.81 -21.23 6.61
N GLY A 86 -13.52 -20.70 5.43
CA GLY A 86 -13.97 -21.25 4.15
C GLY A 86 -12.85 -21.97 3.37
N ALA A 87 -11.60 -21.70 3.69
CA ALA A 87 -10.45 -22.24 2.97
C ALA A 87 -10.23 -23.73 3.25
N SER A 88 -9.77 -24.45 2.25
CA SER A 88 -9.40 -25.86 2.31
C SER A 88 -7.88 -26.03 2.34
N LYS A 89 -7.44 -27.19 2.83
CA LYS A 89 -6.02 -27.56 2.77
C LYS A 89 -5.49 -27.54 1.34
N GLY A 90 -4.39 -26.84 1.13
CA GLY A 90 -3.75 -26.64 -0.17
C GLY A 90 -4.12 -25.33 -0.86
N ASP A 91 -5.18 -24.65 -0.39
CA ASP A 91 -5.52 -23.31 -0.89
C ASP A 91 -4.40 -22.30 -0.56
N THR A 92 -4.42 -21.18 -1.25
CA THR A 92 -3.41 -20.13 -1.09
C THR A 92 -4.07 -18.80 -0.75
N VAL A 93 -3.59 -18.14 0.29
CA VAL A 93 -3.93 -16.76 0.65
C VAL A 93 -2.76 -15.85 0.33
N ILE A 94 -3.00 -14.77 -0.40
CA ILE A 94 -2.03 -13.73 -0.72
C ILE A 94 -2.53 -12.42 -0.12
N ASP A 95 -1.91 -11.97 0.97
CA ASP A 95 -2.26 -10.68 1.56
C ASP A 95 -1.40 -9.57 0.91
N MET A 96 -2.04 -8.75 0.08
CA MET A 96 -1.40 -7.62 -0.60
C MET A 96 -1.51 -6.32 0.21
N SER A 97 -2.01 -6.40 1.43
CA SER A 97 -2.13 -5.28 2.36
C SER A 97 -0.77 -4.84 2.92
N SER A 98 -0.62 -3.54 3.17
CA SER A 98 0.55 -3.00 3.88
C SER A 98 0.30 -3.01 5.38
N ILE A 99 0.84 -4.02 6.07
CA ILE A 99 0.62 -4.32 7.48
C ILE A 99 1.96 -4.47 8.23
N ALA A 100 1.90 -4.64 9.55
CA ALA A 100 3.09 -4.98 10.33
C ALA A 100 3.62 -6.38 9.95
N PRO A 101 4.94 -6.56 9.80
CA PRO A 101 5.54 -7.88 9.52
C PRO A 101 5.18 -8.95 10.54
N SER A 102 5.06 -8.59 11.82
CA SER A 102 4.61 -9.51 12.88
C SER A 102 3.18 -10.00 12.67
N SER A 103 2.27 -9.16 12.13
CA SER A 103 0.93 -9.59 11.74
C SER A 103 0.97 -10.56 10.55
N SER A 104 1.81 -10.31 9.55
CA SER A 104 2.00 -11.27 8.44
C SER A 104 2.48 -12.64 8.93
N GLN A 105 3.44 -12.66 9.87
CA GLN A 105 3.94 -13.90 10.46
C GLN A 105 2.87 -14.63 11.29
N LYS A 106 2.05 -13.88 12.02
CA LYS A 106 0.91 -14.42 12.77
C LYS A 106 -0.12 -15.07 11.84
N ILE A 107 -0.48 -14.37 10.75
CA ILE A 107 -1.42 -14.88 9.73
C ILE A 107 -0.82 -16.13 9.06
N ALA A 108 0.45 -16.09 8.67
CA ALA A 108 1.15 -17.25 8.10
C ALA A 108 1.06 -18.49 8.99
N SER A 109 1.31 -18.32 10.30
CA SER A 109 1.23 -19.41 11.27
C SER A 109 -0.18 -20.00 11.38
N ALA A 110 -1.21 -19.15 11.32
CA ALA A 110 -2.60 -19.61 11.33
C ALA A 110 -2.97 -20.35 10.03
N CYS A 111 -2.50 -19.88 8.88
CA CYS A 111 -2.66 -20.57 7.60
C CYS A 111 -1.98 -21.94 7.60
N GLU A 112 -0.73 -22.02 8.03
CA GLU A 112 0.04 -23.26 8.12
C GLU A 112 -0.60 -24.30 9.02
N ALA A 113 -1.19 -23.88 10.15
CA ALA A 113 -1.92 -24.77 11.07
C ALA A 113 -3.11 -25.50 10.41
N LEU A 114 -3.66 -24.93 9.34
CA LEU A 114 -4.76 -25.49 8.55
C LEU A 114 -4.28 -26.10 7.23
N GLY A 115 -2.97 -26.05 6.95
CA GLY A 115 -2.38 -26.51 5.70
C GLY A 115 -2.74 -25.62 4.51
N VAL A 116 -3.03 -24.35 4.76
CA VAL A 116 -3.26 -23.30 3.77
C VAL A 116 -1.93 -22.57 3.51
N ASN A 117 -1.60 -22.34 2.25
CA ASN A 117 -0.39 -21.58 1.87
C ASN A 117 -0.61 -20.09 2.08
N PHE A 118 0.46 -19.36 2.39
CA PHE A 118 0.40 -17.92 2.61
C PHE A 118 1.56 -17.19 1.93
N LEU A 119 1.27 -15.99 1.38
CA LEU A 119 2.25 -15.00 0.95
C LEU A 119 1.83 -13.63 1.49
N ASP A 120 2.75 -12.85 2.06
CA ASP A 120 2.59 -11.42 2.25
C ASP A 120 3.17 -10.70 1.02
N ALA A 121 2.34 -9.90 0.35
CA ALA A 121 2.69 -9.35 -0.95
C ALA A 121 2.28 -7.86 -1.08
N PRO A 122 2.67 -6.98 -0.15
CA PRO A 122 2.36 -5.57 -0.22
C PRO A 122 2.88 -4.92 -1.51
N VAL A 123 2.22 -3.82 -1.88
CA VAL A 123 2.43 -3.16 -3.17
C VAL A 123 2.88 -1.72 -3.04
N SER A 124 3.55 -1.22 -4.07
CA SER A 124 3.91 0.19 -4.26
C SER A 124 3.58 0.62 -5.69
N GLY A 125 3.08 1.86 -5.86
CA GLY A 125 2.68 2.41 -7.15
C GLY A 125 1.41 3.26 -7.07
N GLY A 126 0.73 3.23 -5.90
CA GLY A 126 -0.52 3.98 -5.66
C GLY A 126 -1.67 3.53 -6.57
N GLU A 127 -2.74 4.33 -6.59
CA GLU A 127 -3.93 4.04 -7.38
C GLU A 127 -3.63 3.95 -8.87
N THR A 128 -2.80 4.84 -9.40
CA THR A 128 -2.40 4.84 -10.81
C THR A 128 -1.74 3.51 -11.19
N GLY A 129 -0.77 3.05 -10.39
CA GLY A 129 -0.11 1.76 -10.63
C GLY A 129 -1.08 0.57 -10.53
N ALA A 130 -2.09 0.64 -9.64
CA ALA A 130 -3.13 -0.39 -9.55
C ALA A 130 -4.03 -0.42 -10.78
N ILE A 131 -4.41 0.76 -11.32
CA ILE A 131 -5.22 0.87 -12.55
C ILE A 131 -4.45 0.36 -13.77
N GLU A 132 -3.18 0.75 -13.90
CA GLU A 132 -2.34 0.41 -15.03
C GLU A 132 -1.76 -1.02 -14.99
N GLY A 133 -1.85 -1.71 -13.84
CA GLY A 133 -1.23 -3.02 -13.66
C GLY A 133 0.29 -2.95 -13.58
N THR A 134 0.85 -1.85 -13.06
CA THR A 134 2.29 -1.57 -13.00
C THR A 134 2.85 -1.53 -11.58
N LEU A 135 2.14 -2.11 -10.63
CA LEU A 135 2.55 -2.13 -9.22
C LEU A 135 3.91 -2.83 -9.04
N ALA A 136 4.71 -2.33 -8.10
CA ALA A 136 5.84 -3.09 -7.57
C ALA A 136 5.33 -3.95 -6.40
N VAL A 137 5.49 -5.26 -6.50
CA VAL A 137 5.04 -6.26 -5.50
C VAL A 137 6.25 -6.81 -4.76
N MET A 138 6.24 -6.75 -3.44
CA MET A 138 7.29 -7.23 -2.55
C MET A 138 6.77 -8.47 -1.83
N VAL A 139 7.25 -9.65 -2.19
CA VAL A 139 6.66 -10.91 -1.71
C VAL A 139 7.51 -11.52 -0.59
N GLY A 140 6.83 -11.90 0.49
CA GLY A 140 7.39 -12.76 1.55
C GLY A 140 6.65 -14.08 1.61
N GLY A 141 7.39 -15.19 1.78
CA GLY A 141 6.83 -16.53 1.92
C GLY A 141 7.67 -17.60 1.25
N GLN A 142 7.07 -18.75 1.02
CA GLN A 142 7.75 -19.91 0.43
C GLN A 142 7.94 -19.73 -1.08
N LYS A 143 9.14 -20.06 -1.58
CA LYS A 143 9.49 -19.87 -3.00
C LYS A 143 8.58 -20.66 -3.95
N GLU A 144 8.24 -21.87 -3.60
CA GLU A 144 7.39 -22.74 -4.42
C GLU A 144 5.99 -22.15 -4.61
N ILE A 145 5.45 -21.54 -3.55
CA ILE A 145 4.14 -20.88 -3.58
C ILE A 145 4.24 -19.58 -4.39
N PHE A 146 5.33 -18.82 -4.23
CA PHE A 146 5.62 -17.65 -5.04
C PHE A 146 5.70 -17.98 -6.53
N ASP A 147 6.51 -18.98 -6.90
CA ASP A 147 6.69 -19.38 -8.31
C ASP A 147 5.35 -19.82 -8.94
N SER A 148 4.52 -20.55 -8.19
CA SER A 148 3.21 -21.03 -8.66
C SER A 148 2.20 -19.89 -8.92
N ASN A 149 2.39 -18.72 -8.29
CA ASN A 149 1.48 -17.58 -8.39
C ASN A 149 2.07 -16.39 -9.16
N PHE A 150 3.29 -16.52 -9.69
CA PHE A 150 4.01 -15.43 -10.36
C PHE A 150 3.26 -14.87 -11.56
N ASP A 151 2.73 -15.72 -12.43
CA ASP A 151 1.99 -15.31 -13.64
C ASP A 151 0.71 -14.56 -13.30
N MET A 152 0.03 -14.95 -12.21
CA MET A 152 -1.16 -14.25 -11.73
C MET A 152 -0.77 -12.88 -11.17
N LEU A 153 0.23 -12.80 -10.30
CA LEU A 153 0.73 -11.53 -9.77
C LEU A 153 1.19 -10.58 -10.88
N SER A 154 1.75 -11.10 -11.96
CA SER A 154 2.21 -10.32 -13.13
C SER A 154 1.08 -9.60 -13.85
N THR A 155 -0.19 -10.00 -13.67
CA THR A 155 -1.33 -9.29 -14.27
C THR A 155 -1.62 -7.93 -13.63
N MET A 156 -1.11 -7.70 -12.43
CA MET A 156 -1.34 -6.47 -11.64
C MET A 156 -0.05 -5.66 -11.41
N SER A 157 1.08 -6.12 -11.95
CA SER A 157 2.38 -5.58 -11.55
C SER A 157 3.38 -5.44 -12.69
N GLY A 158 4.23 -4.42 -12.59
CA GLY A 158 5.40 -4.21 -13.46
C GLY A 158 6.69 -4.79 -12.88
N SER A 159 6.72 -5.09 -11.58
CA SER A 159 7.89 -5.66 -10.90
C SER A 159 7.44 -6.52 -9.72
N ILE A 160 8.02 -7.72 -9.59
CA ILE A 160 7.70 -8.65 -8.52
C ILE A 160 9.00 -9.23 -7.97
N VAL A 161 9.20 -9.14 -6.67
CA VAL A 161 10.42 -9.63 -6.02
C VAL A 161 10.07 -10.48 -4.81
N LEU A 162 10.58 -11.72 -4.75
CA LEU A 162 10.58 -12.51 -3.52
C LEU A 162 11.67 -11.99 -2.59
N CYS A 163 11.26 -11.37 -1.47
CA CYS A 163 12.14 -10.68 -0.53
C CYS A 163 12.66 -11.58 0.59
N GLY A 164 12.05 -12.74 0.80
CA GLY A 164 12.42 -13.69 1.85
C GLY A 164 11.23 -14.48 2.39
N GLY A 165 11.33 -14.99 3.61
CA GLY A 165 10.25 -15.70 4.29
C GLY A 165 9.08 -14.79 4.70
N TYR A 166 8.15 -15.33 5.48
CA TYR A 166 6.95 -14.60 5.94
C TYR A 166 7.27 -13.29 6.67
N GLY A 167 6.62 -12.22 6.26
CA GLY A 167 6.82 -10.86 6.74
C GLY A 167 7.93 -10.09 6.02
N ALA A 168 8.73 -10.74 5.15
CA ALA A 168 9.80 -10.07 4.40
C ALA A 168 9.25 -9.09 3.36
N GLY A 169 8.11 -9.39 2.74
CA GLY A 169 7.41 -8.48 1.84
C GLY A 169 7.02 -7.19 2.57
N ASN A 170 6.33 -7.32 3.71
CA ASN A 170 5.93 -6.17 4.51
C ASN A 170 7.13 -5.42 5.11
N THR A 171 8.19 -6.11 5.55
CA THR A 171 9.44 -5.43 5.98
C THR A 171 10.04 -4.59 4.85
N THR A 172 10.09 -5.15 3.64
CA THR A 172 10.58 -4.43 2.45
C THR A 172 9.67 -3.24 2.10
N LYS A 173 8.36 -3.40 2.24
CA LYS A 173 7.40 -2.29 2.07
C LYS A 173 7.63 -1.19 3.09
N LEU A 174 7.87 -1.51 4.36
CA LEU A 174 8.18 -0.50 5.39
C LEU A 174 9.48 0.25 5.07
N ALA A 175 10.51 -0.43 4.59
CA ALA A 175 11.75 0.22 4.13
C ALA A 175 11.48 1.19 2.96
N ASN A 176 10.64 0.80 1.99
CA ASN A 176 10.17 1.70 0.94
C ASN A 176 9.47 2.94 1.50
N GLN A 177 8.54 2.76 2.46
CA GLN A 177 7.78 3.87 3.05
C GLN A 177 8.65 4.83 3.86
N ILE A 178 9.67 4.34 4.56
CA ILE A 178 10.68 5.16 5.22
C ILE A 178 11.37 6.09 4.22
N ILE A 179 11.83 5.55 3.09
CA ILE A 179 12.54 6.32 2.05
C ILE A 179 11.60 7.34 1.40
N VAL A 180 10.38 6.92 1.07
CA VAL A 180 9.37 7.83 0.48
C VAL A 180 9.07 8.99 1.44
N ALA A 181 8.84 8.72 2.71
CA ALA A 181 8.56 9.73 3.73
C ALA A 181 9.71 10.73 3.89
N GLY A 182 10.94 10.21 4.02
CA GLY A 182 12.13 11.03 4.14
C GLY A 182 12.35 11.93 2.92
N ASN A 183 12.16 11.38 1.72
CA ASN A 183 12.29 12.16 0.48
C ASN A 183 11.25 13.29 0.38
N ILE A 184 9.99 13.03 0.75
CA ILE A 184 8.94 14.05 0.72
C ILE A 184 9.21 15.14 1.75
N ALA A 185 9.61 14.78 2.96
CA ALA A 185 9.92 15.73 4.01
C ALA A 185 11.11 16.62 3.63
N ALA A 186 12.22 16.02 3.16
CA ALA A 186 13.40 16.76 2.73
C ALA A 186 13.09 17.69 1.54
N LEU A 187 12.24 17.25 0.60
CA LEU A 187 11.79 18.10 -0.50
C LEU A 187 10.99 19.30 -0.01
N GLY A 188 10.07 19.12 0.93
CA GLY A 188 9.29 20.19 1.54
C GLY A 188 10.19 21.26 2.19
N GLU A 189 11.18 20.84 3.00
CA GLU A 189 12.17 21.76 3.59
C GLU A 189 12.95 22.52 2.52
N ALA A 190 13.42 21.83 1.47
CA ALA A 190 14.18 22.46 0.39
C ALA A 190 13.36 23.52 -0.36
N MET A 191 12.09 23.25 -0.65
CA MET A 191 11.19 24.19 -1.34
C MET A 191 10.86 25.41 -0.46
N VAL A 192 10.64 25.21 0.83
CA VAL A 192 10.42 26.30 1.81
C VAL A 192 11.67 27.17 1.92
N LEU A 193 12.86 26.57 2.01
CA LEU A 193 14.13 27.30 2.02
C LEU A 193 14.30 28.16 0.75
N ALA A 194 14.02 27.59 -0.42
CA ALA A 194 14.08 28.32 -1.69
C ALA A 194 13.17 29.55 -1.68
N ARG A 195 11.90 29.36 -1.34
CA ARG A 195 10.89 30.43 -1.28
C ARG A 195 11.31 31.54 -0.28
N LYS A 196 11.74 31.15 0.91
CA LYS A 196 12.15 32.09 1.96
C LYS A 196 13.41 32.88 1.56
N SER A 197 14.28 32.30 0.73
CA SER A 197 15.48 32.94 0.18
C SER A 197 15.18 33.81 -1.06
N GLY A 198 13.92 33.96 -1.47
CA GLY A 198 13.52 34.74 -2.63
C GLY A 198 13.76 34.04 -3.97
N ILE A 199 14.01 32.72 -3.96
CA ILE A 199 14.19 31.92 -5.17
C ILE A 199 12.86 31.22 -5.50
N ASP A 200 12.48 31.20 -6.77
CA ASP A 200 11.31 30.47 -7.22
C ASP A 200 11.53 28.96 -7.02
N PRO A 201 10.67 28.27 -6.24
CA PRO A 201 10.75 26.81 -6.03
C PRO A 201 10.74 26.00 -7.34
N GLN A 202 10.07 26.48 -8.39
CA GLN A 202 10.11 25.84 -9.70
C GLN A 202 11.51 25.82 -10.30
N VAL A 203 12.24 26.92 -10.18
CA VAL A 203 13.63 27.02 -10.68
C VAL A 203 14.54 26.06 -9.92
N VAL A 204 14.39 25.98 -8.59
CA VAL A 204 15.16 25.03 -7.76
C VAL A 204 14.84 23.60 -8.15
N PHE A 205 13.54 23.24 -8.26
CA PHE A 205 13.10 21.92 -8.69
C PHE A 205 13.75 21.52 -10.03
N ASP A 206 13.66 22.41 -11.04
CA ASP A 206 14.21 22.15 -12.38
C ASP A 206 15.73 21.97 -12.37
N ALA A 207 16.43 22.71 -11.52
CA ALA A 207 17.89 22.65 -11.40
C ALA A 207 18.39 21.34 -10.77
N ILE A 208 17.64 20.76 -9.81
CA ILE A 208 18.15 19.63 -9.01
C ILE A 208 17.52 18.28 -9.34
N LYS A 209 16.36 18.25 -10.03
CA LYS A 209 15.63 17.00 -10.33
C LYS A 209 16.41 15.97 -11.14
N GLY A 210 17.39 16.41 -11.94
CA GLY A 210 18.26 15.53 -12.74
C GLY A 210 19.55 15.13 -12.04
N GLY A 211 19.84 15.67 -10.84
CA GLY A 211 21.04 15.36 -10.06
C GLY A 211 20.81 14.26 -9.01
N LEU A 212 21.78 14.14 -8.08
CA LEU A 212 21.72 13.14 -6.99
C LEU A 212 20.51 13.31 -6.04
N ALA A 213 19.96 14.52 -5.94
CA ALA A 213 18.75 14.79 -5.17
C ALA A 213 17.48 14.28 -5.85
N GLY A 214 17.51 14.00 -7.15
CA GLY A 214 16.38 13.55 -7.93
C GLY A 214 15.86 12.17 -7.49
N SER A 215 14.55 12.00 -7.52
CA SER A 215 13.87 10.73 -7.24
C SER A 215 12.50 10.73 -7.92
N THR A 216 11.92 9.54 -8.11
CA THR A 216 10.52 9.42 -8.57
C THR A 216 9.56 10.17 -7.63
N VAL A 217 9.83 10.10 -6.32
CA VAL A 217 9.06 10.86 -5.31
C VAL A 217 9.14 12.35 -5.59
N MET A 218 10.34 12.89 -5.78
CA MET A 218 10.55 14.31 -6.10
C MET A 218 9.80 14.72 -7.37
N ASN A 219 9.92 13.93 -8.43
CA ASN A 219 9.27 14.22 -9.71
C ASN A 219 7.74 14.21 -9.64
N THR A 220 7.17 13.35 -8.77
CA THR A 220 5.73 13.23 -8.58
C THR A 220 5.19 14.28 -7.61
N LYS A 221 5.89 14.53 -6.50
CA LYS A 221 5.38 15.35 -5.38
C LYS A 221 5.85 16.81 -5.42
N GLY A 222 6.95 17.08 -6.09
CA GLY A 222 7.46 18.45 -6.27
C GLY A 222 6.46 19.39 -6.95
N PRO A 223 5.91 19.03 -8.11
CA PRO A 223 4.86 19.83 -8.75
C PRO A 223 3.66 20.11 -7.85
N MET A 224 3.18 19.10 -7.09
CA MET A 224 2.06 19.26 -6.16
C MET A 224 2.34 20.32 -5.09
N MET A 225 3.54 20.32 -4.50
CA MET A 225 3.97 21.32 -3.51
C MET A 225 4.07 22.72 -4.14
N ILE A 226 4.65 22.82 -5.33
CA ILE A 226 4.84 24.09 -6.05
C ILE A 226 3.51 24.70 -6.46
N GLU A 227 2.56 23.89 -6.90
CA GLU A 227 1.21 24.32 -7.30
C GLU A 227 0.30 24.55 -6.08
N GLY A 228 0.62 24.00 -4.92
CA GLY A 228 -0.23 23.99 -3.73
C GLY A 228 -1.47 23.11 -3.92
N ASN A 229 -1.35 22.05 -4.73
CA ASN A 229 -2.40 21.04 -4.95
C ASN A 229 -2.06 19.76 -4.18
N PHE A 230 -2.86 19.46 -3.17
CA PHE A 230 -2.71 18.30 -2.31
C PHE A 230 -3.88 17.32 -2.42
N ASP A 231 -4.50 17.23 -3.60
CA ASP A 231 -5.50 16.21 -3.90
C ASP A 231 -4.89 14.81 -3.71
N PRO A 232 -5.59 13.89 -3.01
CA PRO A 232 -4.96 12.68 -2.50
C PRO A 232 -4.67 11.64 -3.59
N GLY A 233 -3.39 11.41 -3.88
CA GLY A 233 -2.91 10.19 -4.52
C GLY A 233 -2.55 9.12 -3.47
N PHE A 234 -1.96 9.54 -2.33
CA PHE A 234 -1.74 8.70 -1.15
C PHE A 234 -1.90 9.54 0.12
N ARG A 235 -2.95 9.24 0.90
CA ARG A 235 -3.37 10.07 2.04
C ARG A 235 -2.37 10.05 3.19
N ILE A 236 -2.27 11.17 3.90
CA ILE A 236 -1.46 11.34 5.12
C ILE A 236 -1.75 10.24 6.14
N VAL A 237 -3.03 9.94 6.44
CA VAL A 237 -3.40 8.91 7.43
C VAL A 237 -2.83 7.53 7.09
N LEU A 238 -2.74 7.18 5.81
CA LEU A 238 -2.18 5.90 5.37
C LEU A 238 -0.65 5.88 5.49
N HIS A 239 0.02 6.98 5.16
CA HIS A 239 1.47 7.07 5.31
C HIS A 239 1.88 7.10 6.79
N GLN A 240 1.14 7.84 7.61
CA GLN A 240 1.35 7.87 9.06
C GLN A 240 1.20 6.47 9.69
N LYS A 241 0.20 5.70 9.26
CA LYS A 241 0.02 4.29 9.64
C LYS A 241 1.23 3.44 9.22
N ASP A 242 1.73 3.59 7.98
CA ASP A 242 2.90 2.83 7.51
C ASP A 242 4.15 3.15 8.33
N LEU A 243 4.38 4.43 8.65
CA LEU A 243 5.51 4.83 9.50
C LEU A 243 5.33 4.34 10.95
N HIS A 244 4.10 4.27 11.46
CA HIS A 244 3.82 3.67 12.76
C HIS A 244 4.24 2.20 12.79
N ASN A 245 3.83 1.42 11.79
CA ASN A 245 4.21 0.02 11.64
C ASN A 245 5.74 -0.13 11.52
N ALA A 246 6.41 0.78 10.77
CA ALA A 246 7.87 0.79 10.67
C ALA A 246 8.55 1.02 12.03
N ILE A 247 8.07 1.98 12.83
CA ILE A 247 8.61 2.31 14.16
C ILE A 247 8.40 1.14 15.14
N LEU A 248 7.22 0.52 15.11
CA LEU A 248 6.95 -0.67 15.93
C LEU A 248 7.90 -1.81 15.56
N THR A 249 8.04 -2.11 14.27
CA THR A 249 8.98 -3.14 13.78
C THR A 249 10.42 -2.79 14.17
N GLY A 250 10.83 -1.53 14.03
CA GLY A 250 12.15 -1.07 14.46
C GLY A 250 12.40 -1.33 15.95
N LYS A 251 11.40 -1.10 16.81
CA LYS A 251 11.49 -1.41 18.25
C LYS A 251 11.62 -2.91 18.51
N GLU A 252 10.86 -3.75 17.81
CA GLU A 252 10.90 -5.21 17.94
C GLU A 252 12.28 -5.78 17.61
N VAL A 253 12.94 -5.24 16.57
CA VAL A 253 14.26 -5.72 16.11
C VAL A 253 15.44 -4.89 16.63
N GLY A 254 15.20 -3.88 17.50
CA GLY A 254 16.24 -3.06 18.12
C GLY A 254 16.89 -2.02 17.20
N VAL A 255 16.20 -1.57 16.12
CA VAL A 255 16.69 -0.55 15.18
C VAL A 255 16.04 0.80 15.48
N PRO A 256 16.82 1.84 15.88
CA PRO A 256 16.29 3.18 16.09
C PRO A 256 15.98 3.86 14.74
N LEU A 257 14.73 4.27 14.53
CA LEU A 257 14.27 4.96 13.33
C LEU A 257 14.05 6.46 13.60
N VAL A 258 15.13 7.22 13.76
CA VAL A 258 15.10 8.63 14.20
C VAL A 258 14.38 9.52 13.20
N ILE A 259 14.77 9.48 11.91
CA ILE A 259 14.18 10.30 10.84
C ILE A 259 12.70 9.93 10.66
N THR A 260 12.39 8.64 10.61
CA THR A 260 11.02 8.13 10.48
C THR A 260 10.12 8.63 11.60
N SER A 261 10.62 8.61 12.84
CA SER A 261 9.88 9.08 14.01
C SER A 261 9.58 10.58 13.93
N LEU A 262 10.54 11.37 13.44
CA LEU A 262 10.34 12.81 13.25
C LEU A 262 9.27 13.08 12.17
N VAL A 263 9.40 12.45 11.02
CA VAL A 263 8.41 12.61 9.93
C VAL A 263 7.02 12.14 10.36
N GLN A 264 6.92 11.05 11.12
CA GLN A 264 5.64 10.58 11.65
C GLN A 264 4.97 11.62 12.55
N GLN A 265 5.74 12.35 13.40
CA GLN A 265 5.19 13.42 14.24
C GLN A 265 4.68 14.60 13.38
N MET A 266 5.37 14.97 12.32
CA MET A 266 4.92 16.01 11.38
C MET A 266 3.58 15.63 10.72
N LEU A 267 3.46 14.39 10.22
CA LEU A 267 2.20 13.90 9.66
C LEU A 267 1.09 13.86 10.72
N GLY A 268 1.41 13.48 11.96
CA GLY A 268 0.47 13.49 13.09
C GLY A 268 -0.08 14.89 13.39
N SER A 269 0.76 15.93 13.32
CA SER A 269 0.32 17.32 13.46
C SER A 269 -0.71 17.68 12.39
N LEU A 270 -0.44 17.36 11.14
CA LEU A 270 -1.36 17.62 10.02
C LEU A 270 -2.68 16.87 10.14
N ILE A 271 -2.67 15.66 10.70
CA ILE A 271 -3.91 14.92 11.00
C ILE A 271 -4.74 15.70 12.04
N ASN A 272 -4.12 16.22 13.10
CA ASN A 272 -4.79 17.01 14.13
C ASN A 272 -5.36 18.33 13.57
N GLU A 273 -4.76 18.86 12.50
CA GLU A 273 -5.26 20.03 11.76
C GLU A 273 -6.39 19.69 10.77
N GLY A 274 -6.83 18.44 10.69
CA GLY A 274 -7.89 18.00 9.77
C GLY A 274 -7.39 17.67 8.34
N LYS A 275 -6.08 17.71 8.09
CA LYS A 275 -5.48 17.46 6.77
C LYS A 275 -5.20 15.96 6.49
N GLY A 276 -5.68 15.06 7.34
CA GLY A 276 -5.39 13.61 7.24
C GLY A 276 -5.78 12.97 5.91
N ASN A 277 -6.76 13.51 5.20
CA ASN A 277 -7.21 13.03 3.89
C ASN A 277 -6.49 13.70 2.70
N SER A 278 -5.62 14.69 2.93
CA SER A 278 -4.79 15.27 1.88
C SER A 278 -3.70 14.30 1.44
N ASP A 279 -3.12 14.55 0.27
CA ASP A 279 -1.94 13.81 -0.19
C ASP A 279 -0.78 14.01 0.79
N HIS A 280 0.04 12.98 0.98
CA HIS A 280 1.17 13.01 1.92
C HIS A 280 2.23 14.07 1.57
N SER A 281 2.24 14.60 0.35
CA SER A 281 3.06 15.77 -0.02
C SER A 281 2.66 17.04 0.75
N ALA A 282 1.44 17.09 1.30
CA ALA A 282 1.02 18.18 2.19
C ALA A 282 1.82 18.26 3.50
N ILE A 283 2.78 17.36 3.76
CA ILE A 283 3.79 17.55 4.81
C ILE A 283 4.55 18.87 4.64
N ALA A 284 4.64 19.40 3.41
CA ALA A 284 5.17 20.72 3.12
C ALA A 284 4.45 21.82 3.91
N ASN A 285 3.14 21.71 4.16
CA ASN A 285 2.40 22.70 4.95
C ASN A 285 2.92 22.83 6.38
N PHE A 286 3.38 21.73 6.99
CA PHE A 286 4.00 21.78 8.31
C PHE A 286 5.25 22.68 8.29
N MET A 287 6.10 22.59 7.25
CA MET A 287 7.28 23.43 7.10
C MET A 287 6.93 24.88 6.71
N GLU A 288 5.90 25.07 5.88
CA GLU A 288 5.38 26.38 5.51
C GLU A 288 4.90 27.15 6.73
N ASP A 289 4.12 26.51 7.60
CA ASP A 289 3.58 27.10 8.83
C ASP A 289 4.70 27.48 9.80
N MET A 290 5.71 26.62 9.99
CA MET A 290 6.87 26.93 10.82
C MET A 290 7.71 28.09 10.29
N ALA A 291 7.84 28.22 8.97
CA ALA A 291 8.64 29.26 8.33
C ALA A 291 7.87 30.55 8.04
N GLY A 292 6.53 30.53 8.15
CA GLY A 292 5.66 31.65 7.80
C GLY A 292 5.78 32.03 6.32
N VAL A 293 5.75 31.05 5.42
CA VAL A 293 5.85 31.24 3.97
C VAL A 293 5.10 30.12 3.23
N SER A 294 4.49 30.44 2.08
CA SER A 294 3.89 29.42 1.20
C SER A 294 4.78 29.11 0.02
N ILE A 295 5.02 27.84 -0.27
CA ILE A 295 5.80 27.37 -1.44
C ILE A 295 5.14 27.86 -2.73
N SER A 296 3.83 27.72 -2.86
CA SER A 296 3.07 28.14 -4.03
C SER A 296 2.96 29.64 -4.19
N GLY A 297 3.20 30.40 -3.12
CA GLY A 297 3.05 31.87 -3.12
C GLY A 297 1.61 32.36 -3.16
N LYS A 298 0.65 31.45 -2.91
CA LYS A 298 -0.79 31.75 -2.81
C LYS A 298 -1.19 32.07 -1.38
#